data_5c1944989910afc5510df305ada98636
#
_entry.id   5c1944989910afc5510df305ada98636
#
_cell.length_a   1.000
_cell.length_b   1.000
_cell.length_c   1.000
_cell.angle_alpha   90.00
_cell.angle_beta   90.00
_cell.angle_gamma   90.00
#
_symmetry.space_group_name_H-M   'P 1'
#
loop_
_entity.id
_entity.type
_entity.pdbx_description
1 polymer ?
#
loop_
_entity_poly.entity_id
_entity_poly.type
_entity_poly.pdbx_seq_one_letter_code
_entity_poly.pdbx_strand_id
1 'polypeptide(L)'
;MLSRRSFLNTSFGAGVALAAPAAQQAAAQTPAPRPARRIVDAQVHLWKANAPDRPWPPNTVPQLPQPFGYDQLLPMMDEAGAERVVIVPPSWEGDRIDYAMEAHAKHPTRFGIMGRIPLADPQSAALLPKWKEQPGMLGIRVSFNAEQTAWLRNGTADWFWPAAEKAGIPVMFLAPGNLPIFAGIAERHPRLALIIDHMGLSIDIAKAGEREEAVAQAAALAKYPNVSVKLSSAPTYSSEPYPYRDMTPFIRRLYDAFGPRRCYWGTDMTNSFAKATYRQRIAHFTEELAFLSEEDKDWIMGRAIVGRLGW
;
A
#
# COMPACT_ATOMS: atom_id res chain seq x y z
N MET A 1 29.41 -38.56 106.33
CA MET A 1 29.06 -39.74 105.54
C MET A 1 28.41 -39.31 104.26
N LEU A 2 28.98 -39.62 103.07
CA LEU A 2 28.46 -39.76 101.69
C LEU A 2 27.71 -38.57 101.08
N SER A 3 28.39 -37.82 100.32
CA SER A 3 28.54 -37.57 98.86
C SER A 3 27.34 -37.97 98.00
N ARG A 4 26.80 -36.98 97.29
CA ARG A 4 26.21 -37.18 95.94
C ARG A 4 26.52 -35.98 95.06
N ARG A 5 27.28 -36.20 94.02
CA ARG A 5 27.53 -35.29 92.92
C ARG A 5 26.32 -35.23 92.01
N SER A 6 25.86 -34.03 91.62
CA SER A 6 24.91 -33.81 90.51
C SER A 6 25.65 -33.44 89.28
N PHE A 7 25.44 -34.16 88.16
CA PHE A 7 25.90 -33.87 86.84
C PHE A 7 24.92 -32.89 86.16
N LEU A 8 25.42 -31.80 85.69
CA LEU A 8 24.71 -30.90 84.83
C LEU A 8 24.91 -31.36 83.39
N ASN A 9 23.82 -31.73 82.71
CA ASN A 9 23.75 -31.95 81.26
C ASN A 9 23.33 -30.70 80.62
N THR A 10 24.23 -30.06 79.85
CA THR A 10 23.93 -28.92 78.92
C THR A 10 23.58 -29.48 77.56
N SER A 11 22.31 -29.41 77.20
CA SER A 11 21.83 -29.68 75.82
C SER A 11 21.92 -28.47 74.95
N PHE A 12 22.78 -28.52 73.97
CA PHE A 12 22.81 -27.53 72.84
C PHE A 12 21.70 -27.91 71.87
N GLY A 13 20.66 -27.04 71.78
CA GLY A 13 19.67 -27.11 70.75
C GLY A 13 20.13 -26.24 69.53
N ALA A 14 20.50 -26.91 68.47
CA ALA A 14 20.75 -26.23 67.17
C ALA A 14 19.43 -25.94 66.50
N GLY A 15 19.02 -24.64 66.51
CA GLY A 15 17.87 -24.15 65.75
C GLY A 15 18.26 -23.99 64.28
N VAL A 16 17.71 -24.84 63.41
CA VAL A 16 17.77 -24.68 61.96
C VAL A 16 16.74 -23.65 61.56
N ALA A 17 17.17 -22.44 61.22
CA ALA A 17 16.34 -21.42 60.59
C ALA A 17 16.13 -21.81 59.13
N LEU A 18 14.92 -22.24 58.77
CA LEU A 18 14.45 -22.40 57.40
C LEU A 18 14.23 -20.98 56.78
N ALA A 19 15.18 -20.54 55.96
CA ALA A 19 15.03 -19.35 55.14
C ALA A 19 14.02 -19.66 54.01
N ALA A 20 12.86 -19.03 54.03
CA ALA A 20 11.91 -19.07 52.92
C ALA A 20 12.51 -18.34 51.72
N PRO A 21 12.42 -18.86 50.47
CA PRO A 21 12.88 -18.14 49.31
C PRO A 21 11.99 -16.90 49.07
N ALA A 22 12.60 -15.71 49.09
CA ALA A 22 11.98 -14.48 48.70
C ALA A 22 11.63 -14.61 47.20
N ALA A 23 10.33 -14.72 46.86
CA ALA A 23 9.84 -14.64 45.52
C ALA A 23 10.13 -13.23 45.01
N GLN A 24 11.17 -13.06 44.18
CA GLN A 24 11.40 -11.85 43.41
C GLN A 24 10.23 -11.70 42.44
N GLN A 25 9.29 -10.81 42.75
CA GLN A 25 8.32 -10.31 41.80
C GLN A 25 9.11 -9.61 40.70
N ALA A 26 9.19 -10.27 39.52
CA ALA A 26 9.67 -9.62 38.31
C ALA A 26 8.71 -8.43 38.03
N ALA A 27 9.21 -7.23 38.24
CA ALA A 27 8.51 -6.02 37.85
C ALA A 27 8.23 -6.13 36.34
N ALA A 28 6.96 -6.18 35.95
CA ALA A 28 6.54 -6.16 34.57
C ALA A 28 7.08 -4.84 33.96
N GLN A 29 8.11 -4.95 33.14
CA GLN A 29 8.63 -3.81 32.41
C GLN A 29 7.50 -3.28 31.51
N THR A 30 7.08 -2.05 31.74
CA THR A 30 6.17 -1.35 30.83
C THR A 30 6.83 -1.33 29.45
N PRO A 31 6.17 -1.86 28.40
CA PRO A 31 6.75 -1.86 27.07
C PRO A 31 7.13 -0.43 26.68
N ALA A 32 8.29 -0.25 26.07
CA ALA A 32 8.69 1.06 25.54
C ALA A 32 7.61 1.58 24.58
N PRO A 33 7.32 2.89 24.58
CA PRO A 33 6.35 3.46 23.67
C PRO A 33 6.70 3.12 22.23
N ARG A 34 5.72 2.60 21.49
CA ARG A 34 5.90 2.22 20.09
C ARG A 34 6.21 3.47 19.27
N PRO A 35 7.23 3.46 18.37
CA PRO A 35 7.46 4.58 17.48
C PRO A 35 6.22 4.86 16.63
N ALA A 36 6.00 6.14 16.29
CA ALA A 36 4.89 6.55 15.44
C ALA A 36 4.88 5.75 14.14
N ARG A 37 3.67 5.31 13.72
CA ARG A 37 3.51 4.55 12.48
C ARG A 37 3.86 5.42 11.28
N ARG A 38 4.73 4.91 10.41
CA ARG A 38 4.98 5.52 9.11
C ARG A 38 3.78 5.28 8.20
N ILE A 39 3.18 6.35 7.67
CA ILE A 39 2.03 6.29 6.76
C ILE A 39 2.48 6.76 5.39
N VAL A 40 2.39 5.87 4.40
CA VAL A 40 2.73 6.13 3.00
C VAL A 40 1.53 5.81 2.12
N ASP A 41 0.99 6.82 1.47
CA ASP A 41 -0.12 6.66 0.54
C ASP A 41 0.38 6.12 -0.80
N ALA A 42 -0.06 4.94 -1.17
CA ALA A 42 0.41 4.26 -2.38
C ALA A 42 -0.20 4.82 -3.68
N GLN A 43 -1.13 5.78 -3.60
CA GLN A 43 -1.70 6.41 -4.80
C GLN A 43 -2.46 7.69 -4.52
N VAL A 44 -1.99 8.78 -5.13
CA VAL A 44 -2.74 10.03 -5.31
C VAL A 44 -2.51 10.53 -6.73
N HIS A 45 -3.55 11.08 -7.36
CA HIS A 45 -3.49 11.76 -8.64
C HIS A 45 -3.33 13.26 -8.44
N LEU A 46 -2.39 13.87 -9.17
CA LEU A 46 -2.20 15.33 -9.21
C LEU A 46 -2.21 15.80 -10.67
N TRP A 47 -2.82 16.94 -10.93
CA TRP A 47 -2.88 17.52 -12.27
C TRP A 47 -3.00 19.05 -12.23
N LYS A 48 -2.57 19.70 -13.32
CA LYS A 48 -2.71 21.14 -13.54
C LYS A 48 -4.01 21.46 -14.28
N ALA A 49 -4.38 22.75 -14.25
CA ALA A 49 -5.52 23.24 -15.00
C ALA A 49 -5.37 22.99 -16.51
N ASN A 50 -6.51 22.88 -17.19
CA ASN A 50 -6.56 22.93 -18.65
C ASN A 50 -6.14 24.33 -19.11
N ALA A 51 -5.09 24.42 -19.94
CA ALA A 51 -4.52 25.67 -20.39
C ALA A 51 -4.00 25.53 -21.86
N PRO A 52 -3.81 26.65 -22.59
CA PRO A 52 -3.34 26.59 -23.99
C PRO A 52 -1.99 25.86 -24.16
N ASP A 53 -1.09 26.00 -23.20
CA ASP A 53 0.23 25.33 -23.18
C ASP A 53 0.17 23.89 -22.61
N ARG A 54 -0.97 23.54 -22.00
CA ARG A 54 -1.24 22.22 -21.42
C ARG A 54 -2.71 21.82 -21.64
N PRO A 55 -3.14 21.64 -22.89
CA PRO A 55 -4.52 21.28 -23.16
C PRO A 55 -4.81 19.86 -22.64
N TRP A 56 -5.96 19.71 -22.01
CA TRP A 56 -6.48 18.38 -21.73
C TRP A 56 -7.02 17.72 -23.01
N PRO A 57 -6.97 16.41 -23.14
CA PRO A 57 -7.59 15.72 -24.26
C PRO A 57 -9.08 16.08 -24.40
N PRO A 58 -9.64 16.10 -25.63
CA PRO A 58 -11.06 16.34 -25.85
C PRO A 58 -11.93 15.39 -25.02
N ASN A 59 -13.05 15.88 -24.50
CA ASN A 59 -14.01 15.11 -23.70
C ASN A 59 -13.47 14.56 -22.36
N THR A 60 -12.35 15.11 -21.87
CA THR A 60 -11.81 14.74 -20.55
C THR A 60 -12.78 15.15 -19.44
N VAL A 61 -13.08 14.19 -18.57
CA VAL A 61 -13.81 14.42 -17.31
C VAL A 61 -12.84 14.14 -16.17
N PRO A 62 -12.26 15.17 -15.53
CA PRO A 62 -11.35 14.99 -14.41
C PRO A 62 -12.13 14.52 -13.18
N GLN A 63 -11.44 13.88 -12.23
CA GLN A 63 -12.04 13.40 -10.99
C GLN A 63 -12.60 14.53 -10.12
N LEU A 64 -12.02 15.72 -10.21
CA LEU A 64 -12.50 16.93 -9.55
C LEU A 64 -12.68 18.05 -10.60
N PRO A 65 -13.63 18.96 -10.40
CA PRO A 65 -13.90 20.05 -11.35
C PRO A 65 -12.78 21.09 -11.41
N GLN A 66 -11.92 21.14 -10.40
CA GLN A 66 -10.76 22.01 -10.30
C GLN A 66 -9.46 21.19 -10.32
N PRO A 67 -8.33 21.77 -10.74
CA PRO A 67 -7.05 21.11 -10.61
C PRO A 67 -6.75 20.75 -9.16
N PHE A 68 -6.03 19.64 -8.96
CA PHE A 68 -5.60 19.20 -7.65
C PHE A 68 -4.07 19.06 -7.64
N GLY A 69 -3.43 19.96 -6.93
CA GLY A 69 -1.98 20.09 -6.89
C GLY A 69 -1.34 19.67 -5.56
N TYR A 70 -0.01 19.60 -5.56
CA TYR A 70 0.75 19.29 -4.35
C TYR A 70 0.59 20.37 -3.26
N ASP A 71 0.35 21.63 -3.62
CA ASP A 71 0.10 22.72 -2.66
C ASP A 71 -1.21 22.49 -1.86
N GLN A 72 -2.19 21.82 -2.46
CA GLN A 72 -3.43 21.43 -1.79
C GLN A 72 -3.27 20.12 -1.02
N LEU A 73 -2.48 19.18 -1.54
CA LEU A 73 -2.28 17.87 -0.93
C LEU A 73 -1.42 17.95 0.33
N LEU A 74 -0.33 18.73 0.34
CA LEU A 74 0.61 18.78 1.46
C LEU A 74 -0.04 19.14 2.81
N PRO A 75 -0.85 20.20 2.93
CA PRO A 75 -1.54 20.50 4.18
C PRO A 75 -2.45 19.36 4.65
N MET A 76 -3.11 18.67 3.73
CA MET A 76 -3.96 17.52 4.06
C MET A 76 -3.14 16.32 4.57
N MET A 77 -1.96 16.09 3.99
CA MET A 77 -1.03 15.06 4.45
C MET A 77 -0.53 15.37 5.87
N ASP A 78 -0.16 16.63 6.13
CA ASP A 78 0.38 17.07 7.42
C ASP A 78 -0.68 16.97 8.51
N GLU A 79 -1.90 17.42 8.24
CA GLU A 79 -3.04 17.30 9.16
C GLU A 79 -3.37 15.84 9.50
N ALA A 80 -3.31 14.95 8.50
CA ALA A 80 -3.67 13.54 8.65
C ALA A 80 -2.51 12.65 9.14
N GLY A 81 -1.27 13.17 9.16
CA GLY A 81 -0.08 12.42 9.53
C GLY A 81 0.47 11.49 8.44
N ALA A 82 0.18 11.76 7.16
CA ALA A 82 0.75 11.02 6.03
C ALA A 82 2.17 11.53 5.74
N GLU A 83 3.17 10.62 5.83
CA GLU A 83 4.57 10.98 5.65
C GLU A 83 4.93 11.19 4.18
N ARG A 84 4.50 10.27 3.32
CA ARG A 84 4.83 10.24 1.88
C ARG A 84 3.65 9.83 1.04
N VAL A 85 3.71 10.21 -0.23
CA VAL A 85 2.72 9.86 -1.25
C VAL A 85 3.41 9.38 -2.52
N VAL A 86 2.90 8.30 -3.09
CA VAL A 86 3.23 7.89 -4.46
C VAL A 86 2.28 8.62 -5.41
N ILE A 87 2.81 9.57 -6.17
CA ILE A 87 2.06 10.25 -7.23
C ILE A 87 1.93 9.29 -8.41
N VAL A 88 0.70 9.08 -8.84
CA VAL A 88 0.36 8.39 -10.08
C VAL A 88 -0.30 9.40 -11.00
N PRO A 89 0.34 9.86 -12.09
CA PRO A 89 -0.28 10.78 -13.03
C PRO A 89 -1.62 10.24 -13.54
N PRO A 90 -2.69 11.04 -13.63
CA PRO A 90 -3.99 10.57 -14.08
C PRO A 90 -3.94 10.06 -15.53
N SER A 91 -4.68 8.99 -15.82
CA SER A 91 -4.63 8.34 -17.13
C SER A 91 -5.16 9.21 -18.28
N TRP A 92 -6.06 10.13 -17.96
CA TRP A 92 -6.64 11.03 -18.95
C TRP A 92 -5.69 12.16 -19.40
N GLU A 93 -4.59 12.45 -18.67
CA GLU A 93 -3.52 13.33 -19.14
C GLU A 93 -2.57 12.65 -20.16
N GLY A 94 -2.85 11.40 -20.54
CA GLY A 94 -1.96 10.59 -21.37
C GLY A 94 -0.73 10.10 -20.61
N ASP A 95 0.43 10.13 -21.26
CA ASP A 95 1.69 9.62 -20.68
C ASP A 95 2.54 10.74 -20.05
N ARG A 96 1.93 11.87 -19.70
CA ARG A 96 2.63 13.02 -19.06
C ARG A 96 3.04 12.67 -17.63
N ILE A 97 4.27 13.06 -17.30
CA ILE A 97 4.85 12.89 -15.95
C ILE A 97 5.43 14.20 -15.40
N ASP A 98 5.44 15.24 -16.20
CA ASP A 98 6.09 16.54 -15.92
C ASP A 98 5.65 17.17 -14.60
N TYR A 99 4.34 17.15 -14.28
CA TYR A 99 3.85 17.73 -13.04
C TYR A 99 4.19 16.89 -11.81
N ALA A 100 4.20 15.57 -11.94
CA ALA A 100 4.67 14.71 -10.87
C ALA A 100 6.18 14.92 -10.58
N MET A 101 6.99 15.11 -11.63
CA MET A 101 8.41 15.45 -11.48
C MET A 101 8.61 16.82 -10.84
N GLU A 102 7.80 17.82 -11.17
CA GLU A 102 7.81 19.15 -10.53
C GLU A 102 7.49 19.01 -9.03
N ALA A 103 6.45 18.26 -8.66
CA ALA A 103 6.08 18.01 -7.27
C ALA A 103 7.23 17.36 -6.49
N HIS A 104 7.86 16.32 -7.07
CA HIS A 104 9.03 15.68 -6.47
C HIS A 104 10.19 16.64 -6.33
N ALA A 105 10.52 17.42 -7.36
CA ALA A 105 11.65 18.35 -7.32
C ALA A 105 11.50 19.39 -6.19
N LYS A 106 10.28 19.84 -5.90
CA LYS A 106 9.98 20.75 -4.80
C LYS A 106 9.93 20.07 -3.43
N HIS A 107 9.51 18.83 -3.37
CA HIS A 107 9.31 18.08 -2.12
C HIS A 107 9.84 16.64 -2.22
N PRO A 108 11.17 16.45 -2.38
CA PRO A 108 11.76 15.15 -2.74
C PRO A 108 11.60 14.09 -1.65
N THR A 109 11.42 14.48 -0.40
CA THR A 109 11.20 13.55 0.72
C THR A 109 9.73 13.15 0.90
N ARG A 110 8.80 13.84 0.21
CA ARG A 110 7.36 13.64 0.37
C ARG A 110 6.75 12.87 -0.80
N PHE A 111 7.28 13.00 -2.01
CA PHE A 111 6.68 12.45 -3.22
C PHE A 111 7.61 11.49 -3.97
N GLY A 112 7.11 10.29 -4.24
CA GLY A 112 7.67 9.38 -5.23
C GLY A 112 6.71 9.26 -6.42
N ILE A 113 7.17 8.72 -7.55
CA ILE A 113 6.42 8.75 -8.81
C ILE A 113 6.30 7.35 -9.39
N MET A 114 5.09 6.91 -9.68
CA MET A 114 4.84 5.80 -10.62
C MET A 114 4.44 6.43 -11.95
N GLY A 115 5.45 6.59 -12.82
CA GLY A 115 5.27 7.31 -14.09
C GLY A 115 4.42 6.54 -15.10
N ARG A 116 4.14 7.18 -16.23
CA ARG A 116 3.41 6.60 -17.36
C ARG A 116 4.34 6.49 -18.57
N ILE A 117 4.06 5.56 -19.45
CA ILE A 117 4.87 5.29 -20.65
C ILE A 117 3.94 5.02 -21.84
N PRO A 118 4.26 5.49 -23.06
CA PRO A 118 3.51 5.16 -24.28
C PRO A 118 3.57 3.65 -24.57
N LEU A 119 2.65 2.88 -23.97
CA LEU A 119 2.66 1.41 -24.03
C LEU A 119 2.36 0.86 -25.44
N ALA A 120 1.62 1.63 -26.25
CA ALA A 120 1.32 1.25 -27.64
C ALA A 120 2.53 1.43 -28.57
N ASP A 121 3.56 2.16 -28.15
CA ASP A 121 4.77 2.38 -28.93
C ASP A 121 5.93 1.51 -28.40
N PRO A 122 6.33 0.43 -29.10
CA PRO A 122 7.41 -0.44 -28.66
C PRO A 122 8.77 0.26 -28.64
N GLN A 123 8.96 1.40 -29.30
CA GLN A 123 10.20 2.19 -29.23
C GLN A 123 10.40 2.77 -27.83
N SER A 124 9.33 2.89 -27.04
CA SER A 124 9.39 3.27 -25.62
C SER A 124 10.24 2.33 -24.77
N ALA A 125 10.53 1.12 -25.23
CA ALA A 125 11.47 0.20 -24.57
C ALA A 125 12.85 0.83 -24.34
N ALA A 126 13.28 1.76 -25.20
CA ALA A 126 14.54 2.48 -25.07
C ALA A 126 14.60 3.41 -23.83
N LEU A 127 13.45 3.78 -23.25
CA LEU A 127 13.37 4.61 -22.05
C LEU A 127 13.65 3.81 -20.76
N LEU A 128 13.36 2.50 -20.76
CA LEU A 128 13.34 1.69 -19.54
C LEU A 128 14.71 1.55 -18.85
N PRO A 129 15.85 1.38 -19.56
CA PRO A 129 17.15 1.24 -18.89
C PRO A 129 17.53 2.43 -17.98
N LYS A 130 17.04 3.63 -18.31
CA LYS A 130 17.28 4.86 -17.54
C LYS A 130 16.08 5.35 -16.76
N TRP A 131 15.00 4.57 -16.73
CA TRP A 131 13.74 5.01 -16.15
C TRP A 131 13.88 5.45 -14.69
N LYS A 132 14.53 4.65 -13.86
CA LYS A 132 14.73 4.93 -12.44
C LYS A 132 15.86 5.93 -12.14
N GLU A 133 16.62 6.37 -13.14
CA GLU A 133 17.60 7.46 -12.99
C GLU A 133 16.92 8.83 -12.94
N GLN A 134 15.67 8.93 -13.39
CA GLN A 134 14.89 10.16 -13.29
C GLN A 134 14.55 10.45 -11.82
N PRO A 135 14.74 11.69 -11.33
CA PRO A 135 14.49 12.03 -9.93
C PRO A 135 13.07 11.66 -9.47
N GLY A 136 12.98 10.91 -8.37
CA GLY A 136 11.72 10.49 -7.78
C GLY A 136 11.01 9.32 -8.46
N MET A 137 11.53 8.81 -9.57
CA MET A 137 10.89 7.76 -10.34
C MET A 137 11.07 6.40 -9.65
N LEU A 138 9.98 5.80 -9.20
CA LEU A 138 9.94 4.52 -8.48
C LEU A 138 9.57 3.34 -9.40
N GLY A 139 8.75 3.60 -10.43
CA GLY A 139 8.25 2.57 -11.31
C GLY A 139 7.32 3.12 -12.39
N ILE A 140 6.52 2.22 -12.97
CA ILE A 140 5.57 2.56 -14.04
C ILE A 140 4.18 2.11 -13.65
N ARG A 141 3.17 2.93 -13.99
CA ARG A 141 1.76 2.57 -13.88
C ARG A 141 1.13 2.48 -15.25
N VAL A 142 0.54 1.32 -15.54
CA VAL A 142 -0.21 1.05 -16.79
C VAL A 142 -1.69 0.82 -16.52
N SER A 143 -2.53 1.18 -17.50
CA SER A 143 -3.98 0.99 -17.43
C SER A 143 -4.45 0.24 -18.64
N PHE A 144 -5.40 -0.68 -18.43
CA PHE A 144 -6.03 -1.46 -19.49
C PHE A 144 -7.54 -1.27 -19.42
N ASN A 145 -7.96 -0.01 -19.59
CA ASN A 145 -9.36 0.37 -19.67
C ASN A 145 -9.79 0.48 -21.13
N ALA A 146 -11.05 0.23 -21.42
CA ALA A 146 -11.65 0.41 -22.73
C ALA A 146 -10.76 -0.18 -23.87
N GLU A 147 -10.29 0.67 -24.78
CA GLU A 147 -9.49 0.25 -25.94
C GLU A 147 -8.17 -0.41 -25.57
N GLN A 148 -7.53 0.01 -24.47
CA GLN A 148 -6.26 -0.57 -24.03
C GLN A 148 -6.39 -2.02 -23.56
N THR A 149 -7.62 -2.49 -23.27
CA THR A 149 -7.88 -3.89 -22.94
C THR A 149 -7.42 -4.84 -24.08
N ALA A 150 -7.57 -4.41 -25.33
CA ALA A 150 -7.14 -5.18 -26.48
C ALA A 150 -5.62 -5.41 -26.49
N TRP A 151 -4.83 -4.50 -25.95
CA TRP A 151 -3.36 -4.57 -25.93
C TRP A 151 -2.82 -5.77 -25.14
N LEU A 152 -3.60 -6.27 -24.18
CA LEU A 152 -3.28 -7.48 -23.43
C LEU A 152 -3.45 -8.78 -24.25
N ARG A 153 -4.17 -8.73 -25.39
CA ARG A 153 -4.53 -9.91 -26.17
C ARG A 153 -3.96 -9.92 -27.58
N ASN A 154 -3.65 -8.72 -28.13
CA ASN A 154 -3.19 -8.59 -29.52
C ASN A 154 -1.67 -8.40 -29.64
N GLY A 155 -0.94 -8.54 -28.55
CA GLY A 155 0.52 -8.44 -28.55
C GLY A 155 1.07 -7.01 -28.39
N THR A 156 0.22 -5.97 -28.41
CA THR A 156 0.69 -4.58 -28.30
C THR A 156 1.50 -4.31 -27.02
N ALA A 157 1.12 -4.92 -25.90
CA ALA A 157 1.81 -4.76 -24.61
C ALA A 157 2.93 -5.78 -24.37
N ASP A 158 3.15 -6.76 -25.25
CA ASP A 158 4.04 -7.89 -24.96
C ASP A 158 5.51 -7.50 -24.81
N TRP A 159 5.97 -6.48 -25.51
CA TRP A 159 7.32 -5.96 -25.41
C TRP A 159 7.66 -5.42 -24.02
N PHE A 160 6.65 -4.92 -23.32
CA PHE A 160 6.82 -4.18 -22.07
C PHE A 160 7.25 -5.08 -20.89
N TRP A 161 6.66 -6.25 -20.75
CA TRP A 161 6.87 -7.11 -19.58
C TRP A 161 8.33 -7.57 -19.44
N PRO A 162 8.97 -8.17 -20.46
CA PRO A 162 10.37 -8.56 -20.37
C PRO A 162 11.31 -7.35 -20.26
N ALA A 163 10.98 -6.22 -20.87
CA ALA A 163 11.79 -5.01 -20.80
C ALA A 163 11.75 -4.36 -19.40
N ALA A 164 10.57 -4.29 -18.77
CA ALA A 164 10.40 -3.80 -17.39
C ALA A 164 11.08 -4.74 -16.38
N GLU A 165 10.95 -6.08 -16.56
CA GLU A 165 11.64 -7.06 -15.73
C GLU A 165 13.16 -6.90 -15.82
N LYS A 166 13.72 -6.79 -17.03
CA LYS A 166 15.15 -6.61 -17.27
C LYS A 166 15.68 -5.33 -16.62
N ALA A 167 14.89 -4.25 -16.66
CA ALA A 167 15.24 -2.96 -16.05
C ALA A 167 14.97 -2.90 -14.54
N GLY A 168 14.38 -3.94 -13.93
CA GLY A 168 14.04 -3.97 -12.50
C GLY A 168 13.01 -2.91 -12.10
N ILE A 169 12.05 -2.59 -12.99
CA ILE A 169 11.05 -1.56 -12.80
C ILE A 169 9.77 -2.18 -12.23
N PRO A 170 9.33 -1.80 -11.02
CA PRO A 170 8.02 -2.18 -10.50
C PRO A 170 6.89 -1.64 -11.37
N VAL A 171 5.85 -2.44 -11.58
CA VAL A 171 4.70 -2.08 -12.41
C VAL A 171 3.42 -2.13 -11.59
N MET A 172 2.77 -0.98 -11.41
CA MET A 172 1.39 -0.87 -10.97
C MET A 172 0.46 -1.01 -12.17
N PHE A 173 -0.62 -1.75 -12.04
CA PHE A 173 -1.54 -1.93 -13.15
C PHE A 173 -3.01 -1.94 -12.73
N LEU A 174 -3.84 -1.31 -13.56
CA LEU A 174 -5.29 -1.36 -13.51
C LEU A 174 -5.79 -2.13 -14.74
N ALA A 175 -6.43 -3.28 -14.51
CA ALA A 175 -6.91 -4.15 -15.58
C ALA A 175 -8.27 -4.79 -15.20
N PRO A 176 -9.34 -3.96 -15.06
CA PRO A 176 -10.65 -4.48 -14.64
C PRO A 176 -11.16 -5.56 -15.61
N GLY A 177 -11.65 -6.67 -15.07
CA GLY A 177 -12.14 -7.81 -15.85
C GLY A 177 -11.06 -8.60 -16.60
N ASN A 178 -9.76 -8.25 -16.45
CA ASN A 178 -8.66 -8.88 -17.18
C ASN A 178 -7.55 -9.45 -16.28
N LEU A 179 -7.77 -9.49 -14.97
CA LEU A 179 -6.79 -9.97 -14.00
C LEU A 179 -6.28 -11.40 -14.29
N PRO A 180 -7.08 -12.36 -14.78
CA PRO A 180 -6.60 -13.69 -15.10
C PRO A 180 -5.44 -13.72 -16.12
N ILE A 181 -5.34 -12.73 -17.02
CA ILE A 181 -4.24 -12.64 -18.01
C ILE A 181 -2.89 -12.43 -17.29
N PHE A 182 -2.90 -11.71 -16.17
CA PHE A 182 -1.69 -11.42 -15.39
C PHE A 182 -1.08 -12.65 -14.72
N ALA A 183 -1.82 -13.77 -14.60
CA ALA A 183 -1.27 -15.03 -14.14
C ALA A 183 -0.10 -15.49 -15.07
N GLY A 184 -0.34 -15.52 -16.37
CA GLY A 184 0.69 -15.87 -17.34
C GLY A 184 1.84 -14.87 -17.43
N ILE A 185 1.57 -13.57 -17.21
CA ILE A 185 2.63 -12.54 -17.17
C ILE A 185 3.50 -12.75 -15.91
N ALA A 186 2.88 -12.94 -14.74
CA ALA A 186 3.59 -13.16 -13.48
C ALA A 186 4.46 -14.41 -13.51
N GLU A 187 3.98 -15.48 -14.16
CA GLU A 187 4.69 -16.75 -14.30
C GLU A 187 5.91 -16.64 -15.25
N ARG A 188 5.72 -15.99 -16.40
CA ARG A 188 6.82 -15.80 -17.37
C ARG A 188 7.87 -14.78 -16.91
N HIS A 189 7.49 -13.85 -16.03
CA HIS A 189 8.34 -12.76 -15.54
C HIS A 189 8.45 -12.76 -14.01
N PRO A 190 9.05 -13.80 -13.39
CA PRO A 190 9.03 -13.98 -11.94
C PRO A 190 9.79 -12.91 -11.15
N ARG A 191 10.69 -12.15 -11.78
CA ARG A 191 11.39 -11.04 -11.15
C ARG A 191 10.69 -9.69 -11.33
N LEU A 192 9.66 -9.62 -12.18
CA LEU A 192 8.87 -8.40 -12.38
C LEU A 192 7.94 -8.18 -11.18
N ALA A 193 8.15 -7.08 -10.46
CA ALA A 193 7.27 -6.69 -9.38
C ALA A 193 5.94 -6.14 -9.94
N LEU A 194 4.87 -6.92 -9.83
CA LEU A 194 3.53 -6.57 -10.29
C LEU A 194 2.67 -6.14 -9.09
N ILE A 195 1.96 -5.02 -9.23
CA ILE A 195 1.13 -4.43 -8.17
C ILE A 195 -0.27 -4.17 -8.72
N ILE A 196 -1.26 -4.93 -8.24
CA ILE A 196 -2.66 -4.77 -8.63
C ILE A 196 -3.20 -3.49 -8.01
N ASP A 197 -3.80 -2.62 -8.82
CA ASP A 197 -4.46 -1.41 -8.34
C ASP A 197 -5.85 -1.72 -7.76
N HIS A 198 -6.23 -0.99 -6.70
CA HIS A 198 -7.59 -0.87 -6.19
C HIS A 198 -8.32 -2.21 -5.96
N MET A 199 -7.64 -3.22 -5.42
CA MET A 199 -8.24 -4.55 -5.17
C MET A 199 -8.71 -5.26 -6.46
N GLY A 200 -8.28 -4.81 -7.64
CA GLY A 200 -8.76 -5.29 -8.93
C GLY A 200 -10.10 -4.68 -9.37
N LEU A 201 -10.62 -3.71 -8.62
CA LEU A 201 -11.91 -3.08 -8.86
C LEU A 201 -11.81 -1.86 -9.81
N SER A 202 -12.93 -1.55 -10.42
CA SER A 202 -13.22 -0.28 -11.08
C SER A 202 -14.59 0.25 -10.64
N ILE A 203 -14.89 1.50 -10.97
CA ILE A 203 -16.20 2.09 -10.68
C ILE A 203 -17.32 1.29 -11.38
N ASP A 204 -17.10 0.85 -12.62
CA ASP A 204 -18.09 0.10 -13.38
C ASP A 204 -18.35 -1.29 -12.80
N ILE A 205 -17.29 -2.03 -12.41
CA ILE A 205 -17.41 -3.31 -11.69
C ILE A 205 -18.19 -3.13 -10.38
N ALA A 206 -17.89 -2.07 -9.62
CA ALA A 206 -18.60 -1.81 -8.38
C ALA A 206 -20.09 -1.52 -8.60
N LYS A 207 -20.44 -0.75 -9.64
CA LYS A 207 -21.83 -0.46 -10.02
C LYS A 207 -22.58 -1.70 -10.55
N ALA A 208 -21.90 -2.58 -11.28
CA ALA A 208 -22.45 -3.82 -11.78
C ALA A 208 -22.68 -4.90 -10.70
N GLY A 209 -22.22 -4.66 -9.46
CA GLY A 209 -22.31 -5.66 -8.38
C GLY A 209 -21.30 -6.82 -8.51
N GLU A 210 -20.28 -6.67 -9.34
CA GLU A 210 -19.29 -7.71 -9.66
C GLU A 210 -18.04 -7.67 -8.76
N ARG A 211 -18.12 -6.97 -7.61
CA ARG A 211 -16.99 -6.80 -6.67
C ARG A 211 -16.43 -8.14 -6.19
N GLU A 212 -17.30 -9.10 -5.89
CA GLU A 212 -16.90 -10.43 -5.37
C GLU A 212 -16.02 -11.18 -6.38
N GLU A 213 -16.44 -11.23 -7.63
CA GLU A 213 -15.69 -11.90 -8.71
C GLU A 213 -14.34 -11.22 -8.97
N ALA A 214 -14.33 -9.88 -9.07
CA ALA A 214 -13.09 -9.13 -9.30
C ALA A 214 -12.06 -9.33 -8.18
N VAL A 215 -12.51 -9.29 -6.91
CA VAL A 215 -11.65 -9.55 -5.76
C VAL A 215 -11.19 -11.01 -5.70
N ALA A 216 -12.04 -11.96 -6.12
CA ALA A 216 -11.65 -13.37 -6.24
C ALA A 216 -10.54 -13.56 -7.27
N GLN A 217 -10.65 -12.92 -8.42
CA GLN A 217 -9.61 -12.95 -9.46
C GLN A 217 -8.30 -12.31 -8.96
N ALA A 218 -8.37 -11.20 -8.23
CA ALA A 218 -7.20 -10.58 -7.62
C ALA A 218 -6.55 -11.51 -6.59
N ALA A 219 -7.34 -12.12 -5.69
CA ALA A 219 -6.85 -13.06 -4.68
C ALA A 219 -6.18 -14.30 -5.30
N ALA A 220 -6.68 -14.78 -6.45
CA ALA A 220 -6.08 -15.91 -7.16
C ALA A 220 -4.64 -15.64 -7.66
N LEU A 221 -4.26 -14.37 -7.83
CA LEU A 221 -2.90 -13.98 -8.20
C LEU A 221 -1.92 -14.01 -7.01
N ALA A 222 -2.39 -14.16 -5.79
CA ALA A 222 -1.54 -14.20 -4.59
C ALA A 222 -0.56 -15.39 -4.55
N LYS A 223 -0.84 -16.45 -5.32
CA LYS A 223 0.07 -17.61 -5.49
C LYS A 223 1.41 -17.23 -6.14
N TYR A 224 1.46 -16.11 -6.87
CA TYR A 224 2.68 -15.61 -7.48
C TYR A 224 3.40 -14.66 -6.51
N PRO A 225 4.65 -14.97 -6.08
CA PRO A 225 5.36 -14.19 -5.05
C PRO A 225 5.73 -12.78 -5.52
N ASN A 226 5.82 -12.57 -6.82
CA ASN A 226 6.10 -11.28 -7.46
C ASN A 226 4.87 -10.38 -7.60
N VAL A 227 3.66 -10.87 -7.26
CA VAL A 227 2.41 -10.09 -7.28
C VAL A 227 2.06 -9.59 -5.88
N SER A 228 1.58 -8.37 -5.82
CA SER A 228 1.05 -7.68 -4.63
C SER A 228 -0.19 -6.86 -5.00
N VAL A 229 -0.91 -6.34 -4.00
CA VAL A 229 -2.18 -5.65 -4.21
C VAL A 229 -2.28 -4.37 -3.40
N LYS A 230 -2.84 -3.32 -4.01
CA LYS A 230 -3.24 -2.10 -3.27
C LYS A 230 -4.67 -2.26 -2.74
N LEU A 231 -4.81 -2.14 -1.43
CA LEU A 231 -6.08 -2.08 -0.71
C LEU A 231 -6.58 -0.61 -0.69
N SER A 232 -6.64 0.00 -1.86
CA SER A 232 -6.94 1.44 -2.02
C SER A 232 -8.36 1.68 -2.52
N SER A 233 -8.83 2.92 -2.45
CA SER A 233 -10.11 3.38 -2.99
C SER A 233 -11.36 2.81 -2.30
N ALA A 234 -11.29 2.30 -1.07
CA ALA A 234 -12.45 1.75 -0.37
C ALA A 234 -13.66 2.71 -0.38
N PRO A 235 -13.54 4.03 -0.10
CA PRO A 235 -14.67 4.95 -0.18
C PRO A 235 -15.29 5.08 -1.58
N THR A 236 -14.51 4.86 -2.63
CA THR A 236 -15.00 4.92 -4.03
C THR A 236 -15.99 3.80 -4.31
N TYR A 237 -15.67 2.59 -3.84
CA TYR A 237 -16.41 1.37 -4.15
C TYR A 237 -17.47 1.02 -3.11
N SER A 238 -17.43 1.66 -1.93
CA SER A 238 -18.44 1.45 -0.89
C SER A 238 -19.78 2.07 -1.26
N SER A 239 -20.84 1.33 -0.96
CA SER A 239 -22.23 1.82 -0.94
C SER A 239 -22.64 2.40 0.42
N GLU A 240 -21.79 2.22 1.45
CA GLU A 240 -22.02 2.69 2.81
C GLU A 240 -21.19 3.94 3.12
N PRO A 241 -21.64 4.80 4.05
CA PRO A 241 -20.81 5.87 4.60
C PRO A 241 -19.64 5.28 5.41
N TYR A 242 -18.73 6.17 5.87
CA TYR A 242 -17.69 5.78 6.82
C TYR A 242 -18.31 4.98 8.00
N PRO A 243 -17.73 3.86 8.40
CA PRO A 243 -16.40 3.32 8.05
C PRO A 243 -16.37 2.28 6.91
N TYR A 244 -17.29 2.32 5.93
CA TYR A 244 -17.25 1.49 4.70
C TYR A 244 -17.27 -0.02 4.98
N ARG A 245 -18.16 -0.46 5.87
CA ARG A 245 -18.19 -1.85 6.36
C ARG A 245 -18.42 -2.88 5.27
N ASP A 246 -19.15 -2.51 4.22
CA ASP A 246 -19.37 -3.36 3.05
C ASP A 246 -18.07 -3.68 2.28
N MET A 247 -16.98 -2.92 2.51
CA MET A 247 -15.67 -3.21 1.93
C MET A 247 -14.79 -4.12 2.79
N THR A 248 -15.13 -4.31 4.06
CA THR A 248 -14.33 -5.12 5.00
C THR A 248 -14.13 -6.58 4.54
N PRO A 249 -15.14 -7.31 4.02
CA PRO A 249 -14.96 -8.67 3.54
C PRO A 249 -13.96 -8.76 2.37
N PHE A 250 -13.98 -7.80 1.45
CA PHE A 250 -13.09 -7.74 0.29
C PHE A 250 -11.64 -7.46 0.71
N ILE A 251 -11.44 -6.48 1.61
CA ILE A 251 -10.13 -6.17 2.18
C ILE A 251 -9.59 -7.39 2.93
N ARG A 252 -10.42 -8.04 3.75
CA ARG A 252 -10.06 -9.24 4.51
C ARG A 252 -9.61 -10.37 3.60
N ARG A 253 -10.37 -10.66 2.54
CA ARG A 253 -10.05 -11.71 1.58
C ARG A 253 -8.68 -11.51 0.92
N LEU A 254 -8.37 -10.29 0.51
CA LEU A 254 -7.08 -9.97 -0.09
C LEU A 254 -5.94 -10.00 0.94
N TYR A 255 -6.19 -9.52 2.15
CA TYR A 255 -5.23 -9.62 3.24
C TYR A 255 -4.90 -11.09 3.58
N ASP A 256 -5.91 -11.96 3.68
CA ASP A 256 -5.73 -13.39 3.96
C ASP A 256 -4.94 -14.09 2.82
N ALA A 257 -5.13 -13.66 1.57
CA ALA A 257 -4.45 -14.22 0.41
C ALA A 257 -2.99 -13.73 0.25
N PHE A 258 -2.74 -12.44 0.37
CA PHE A 258 -1.44 -11.83 0.09
C PHE A 258 -0.55 -11.68 1.33
N GLY A 259 -1.14 -11.61 2.50
CA GLY A 259 -0.47 -11.23 3.74
C GLY A 259 -0.06 -9.75 3.78
N PRO A 260 0.28 -9.21 4.98
CA PRO A 260 0.47 -7.77 5.19
C PRO A 260 1.66 -7.20 4.40
N ARG A 261 2.65 -8.01 4.06
CA ARG A 261 3.85 -7.57 3.32
C ARG A 261 3.64 -7.37 1.84
N ARG A 262 2.50 -7.85 1.28
CA ARG A 262 2.12 -7.69 -0.12
C ARG A 262 0.80 -6.95 -0.30
N CYS A 263 0.28 -6.34 0.77
CA CYS A 263 -0.88 -5.45 0.78
C CYS A 263 -0.42 -4.02 1.03
N TYR A 264 -0.91 -3.06 0.23
CA TYR A 264 -0.52 -1.66 0.31
C TYR A 264 -1.74 -0.77 0.46
N TRP A 265 -1.78 0.01 1.52
CA TRP A 265 -2.79 1.04 1.67
C TRP A 265 -2.55 2.21 0.71
N GLY A 266 -3.61 2.84 0.24
CA GLY A 266 -3.57 4.05 -0.55
C GLY A 266 -4.95 4.69 -0.64
N THR A 267 -4.99 6.00 -0.79
CA THR A 267 -6.27 6.71 -0.78
C THR A 267 -6.98 6.71 -2.11
N ASP A 268 -6.25 6.97 -3.20
CA ASP A 268 -6.85 7.31 -4.49
C ASP A 268 -7.96 8.37 -4.35
N MET A 269 -7.68 9.35 -3.48
CA MET A 269 -8.70 10.21 -2.87
C MET A 269 -9.50 11.05 -3.85
N THR A 270 -8.93 11.38 -5.00
CA THR A 270 -9.59 12.24 -5.99
C THR A 270 -10.84 11.60 -6.61
N ASN A 271 -10.90 10.27 -6.66
CA ASN A 271 -12.07 9.53 -7.14
C ASN A 271 -13.26 9.48 -6.15
N SER A 272 -13.03 9.89 -4.90
CA SER A 272 -14.05 9.89 -3.84
C SER A 272 -13.85 11.03 -2.85
N PHE A 273 -13.41 12.19 -3.35
CA PHE A 273 -12.98 13.32 -2.53
C PHE A 273 -14.06 13.76 -1.52
N ALA A 274 -15.31 13.88 -1.98
CA ALA A 274 -16.44 14.28 -1.13
C ALA A 274 -16.92 13.19 -0.15
N LYS A 275 -16.49 11.91 -0.31
CA LYS A 275 -16.98 10.79 0.52
C LYS A 275 -16.19 10.61 1.81
N ALA A 276 -14.95 11.12 1.89
CA ALA A 276 -14.08 10.89 3.02
C ALA A 276 -13.01 11.97 3.16
N THR A 277 -12.69 12.36 4.38
CA THR A 277 -11.47 13.12 4.68
C THR A 277 -10.25 12.22 4.57
N TYR A 278 -9.05 12.82 4.44
CA TYR A 278 -7.80 12.05 4.44
C TYR A 278 -7.64 11.24 5.73
N ARG A 279 -7.93 11.87 6.88
CA ARG A 279 -7.90 11.21 8.19
C ARG A 279 -8.85 10.01 8.28
N GLN A 280 -10.07 10.11 7.77
CA GLN A 280 -11.00 8.96 7.75
C GLN A 280 -10.48 7.78 6.93
N ARG A 281 -9.75 8.05 5.83
CA ARG A 281 -9.13 6.99 5.02
C ARG A 281 -8.03 6.25 5.79
N ILE A 282 -7.24 6.99 6.59
CA ILE A 282 -6.24 6.41 7.50
C ILE A 282 -6.92 5.63 8.62
N ALA A 283 -7.88 6.26 9.32
CA ALA A 283 -8.60 5.66 10.45
C ALA A 283 -9.34 4.37 10.06
N HIS A 284 -9.87 4.29 8.84
CA HIS A 284 -10.47 3.05 8.33
C HIS A 284 -9.54 1.85 8.51
N PHE A 285 -8.25 1.96 8.18
CA PHE A 285 -7.30 0.87 8.32
C PHE A 285 -6.68 0.76 9.72
N THR A 286 -6.50 1.89 10.41
CA THR A 286 -5.81 1.90 11.70
C THR A 286 -6.73 1.67 12.88
N GLU A 287 -8.02 1.96 12.74
CA GLU A 287 -9.00 1.94 13.84
C GLU A 287 -10.16 0.96 13.58
N GLU A 288 -10.69 0.88 12.34
CA GLU A 288 -11.93 0.16 12.05
C GLU A 288 -11.73 -1.32 11.64
N LEU A 289 -10.59 -1.65 11.03
CA LEU A 289 -10.30 -3.04 10.62
C LEU A 289 -9.70 -3.83 11.79
N ALA A 290 -10.55 -4.26 12.72
CA ALA A 290 -10.15 -4.93 13.96
C ALA A 290 -9.39 -6.27 13.75
N PHE A 291 -9.46 -6.87 12.57
CA PHE A 291 -8.73 -8.10 12.27
C PHE A 291 -7.24 -7.88 11.97
N LEU A 292 -6.81 -6.64 11.74
CA LEU A 292 -5.42 -6.30 11.53
C LEU A 292 -4.71 -6.11 12.88
N SER A 293 -3.62 -6.84 13.10
CA SER A 293 -2.73 -6.57 14.21
C SER A 293 -2.00 -5.23 14.01
N GLU A 294 -1.43 -4.68 15.08
CA GLU A 294 -0.66 -3.44 14.98
C GLU A 294 0.58 -3.59 14.07
N GLU A 295 1.18 -4.77 14.03
CA GLU A 295 2.28 -5.05 13.12
C GLU A 295 1.81 -5.10 11.66
N ASP A 296 0.66 -5.71 11.38
CA ASP A 296 0.08 -5.74 10.03
C ASP A 296 -0.26 -4.35 9.54
N LYS A 297 -0.82 -3.51 10.41
CA LYS A 297 -1.06 -2.09 10.10
C LYS A 297 0.22 -1.35 9.75
N ASP A 298 1.35 -1.63 10.43
CA ASP A 298 2.65 -1.01 10.08
C ASP A 298 3.14 -1.44 8.70
N TRP A 299 2.94 -2.70 8.35
CA TRP A 299 3.30 -3.18 7.01
C TRP A 299 2.41 -2.54 5.95
N ILE A 300 1.09 -2.66 6.08
CA ILE A 300 0.11 -2.23 5.08
C ILE A 300 0.15 -0.71 4.88
N MET A 301 0.27 0.06 5.98
CA MET A 301 0.22 1.53 5.93
C MET A 301 1.50 2.19 5.41
N GLY A 302 2.61 1.45 5.25
CA GLY A 302 3.81 2.08 4.73
C GLY A 302 5.00 1.16 4.48
N ARG A 303 5.39 0.29 5.43
CA ARG A 303 6.62 -0.51 5.29
C ARG A 303 6.66 -1.36 4.03
N ALA A 304 5.53 -1.96 3.67
CA ALA A 304 5.44 -2.88 2.54
C ALA A 304 5.65 -2.18 1.19
N ILE A 305 5.00 -1.03 0.96
CA ILE A 305 5.15 -0.29 -0.30
C ILE A 305 6.55 0.34 -0.43
N VAL A 306 7.10 0.88 0.67
CA VAL A 306 8.47 1.41 0.70
C VAL A 306 9.48 0.32 0.33
N GLY A 307 9.37 -0.86 0.94
CA GLY A 307 10.23 -2.00 0.62
C GLY A 307 10.07 -2.50 -0.81
N ARG A 308 8.83 -2.53 -1.34
CA ARG A 308 8.55 -2.99 -2.70
C ARG A 308 9.11 -2.05 -3.77
N LEU A 309 9.05 -0.75 -3.54
CA LEU A 309 9.50 0.26 -4.49
C LEU A 309 10.98 0.65 -4.30
N GLY A 310 11.59 0.27 -3.18
CA GLY A 310 12.97 0.66 -2.83
C GLY A 310 13.09 2.16 -2.52
N TRP A 311 12.14 2.73 -1.78
CA TRP A 311 11.98 4.18 -1.57
C TRP A 311 12.18 4.64 -0.12
#